data_e886444eb69caa818fc1bf73788a205e
#
_entry.id   e886444eb69caa818fc1bf73788a205e
#
_cell.length_a   1.000
_cell.length_b   1.000
_cell.length_c   1.000
_cell.angle_alpha   90.00
_cell.angle_beta   90.00
_cell.angle_gamma   90.00
#
_symmetry.space_group_name_H-M   'P 1'
#
loop_
_entity.id
_entity.type
_entity.pdbx_description
1 polymer ?
#
loop_
_entity_poly.entity_id
_entity_poly.type
_entity_poly.pdbx_seq_one_letter_code
_entity_poly.pdbx_strand_id
1 'polypeptide(L)'
;GLFPHMSIKENVAAVPKLLKWDVDRIEKRVTELLNMVGLDPETYKNRRPSELSGGQQQRVGVIRALAAEPAIILMDEPFSALDPISREQLQDELVRLQKEIQKTIIFVTHDMDEAIKIADQIILMKDGEVVQQGTPEEILQNPANDFVEEFIGKERLQKYRLMPTVEEVMEKRSAIVSPDMP
;
A
#
# COMPACT_ATOMS: atom_id res chain seq x y z
N GLY A 1 2.66 -6.13 16.10
CA GLY A 1 3.20 -4.87 16.63
C GLY A 1 4.72 -4.86 16.71
N LEU A 2 5.30 -3.71 17.08
CA LEU A 2 6.73 -3.60 17.33
C LEU A 2 7.11 -4.28 18.68
N PHE A 3 8.38 -4.67 18.80
CA PHE A 3 8.92 -5.18 20.06
C PHE A 3 9.09 -4.03 21.04
N PRO A 4 8.30 -3.96 22.14
CA PRO A 4 8.25 -2.76 23.00
C PRO A 4 9.53 -2.53 23.81
N HIS A 5 10.33 -3.57 24.03
CA HIS A 5 11.58 -3.53 24.79
C HIS A 5 12.80 -3.21 23.92
N MET A 6 12.64 -3.14 22.59
CA MET A 6 13.69 -2.82 21.65
C MET A 6 13.59 -1.37 21.16
N SER A 7 14.71 -0.74 20.83
CA SER A 7 14.73 0.53 20.12
C SER A 7 14.16 0.40 18.71
N ILE A 8 13.88 1.51 18.04
CA ILE A 8 13.43 1.52 16.64
C ILE A 8 14.49 0.89 15.74
N LYS A 9 15.77 1.24 15.91
CA LYS A 9 16.88 0.60 15.21
C LYS A 9 16.88 -0.92 15.42
N GLU A 10 16.73 -1.38 16.65
CA GLU A 10 16.73 -2.82 16.96
C GLU A 10 15.51 -3.53 16.37
N ASN A 11 14.35 -2.89 16.36
CA ASN A 11 13.16 -3.42 15.71
C ASN A 11 13.39 -3.62 14.20
N VAL A 12 13.90 -2.60 13.51
CA VAL A 12 14.18 -2.67 12.07
C VAL A 12 15.29 -3.67 11.77
N ALA A 13 16.34 -3.71 12.59
CA ALA A 13 17.48 -4.59 12.43
C ALA A 13 17.22 -6.05 12.82
N ALA A 14 16.05 -6.40 13.38
CA ALA A 14 15.81 -7.73 13.96
C ALA A 14 16.08 -8.87 12.96
N VAL A 15 15.48 -8.81 11.77
CA VAL A 15 15.64 -9.85 10.75
C VAL A 15 17.02 -9.81 10.10
N PRO A 16 17.57 -8.65 9.67
CA PRO A 16 18.96 -8.57 9.20
C PRO A 16 19.99 -9.16 10.15
N LYS A 17 19.84 -8.94 11.48
CA LYS A 17 20.72 -9.57 12.49
C LYS A 17 20.59 -11.08 12.52
N LEU A 18 19.37 -11.62 12.44
CA LEU A 18 19.15 -13.08 12.37
C LEU A 18 19.78 -13.68 11.12
N LEU A 19 19.76 -12.95 10.00
CA LEU A 19 20.42 -13.32 8.75
C LEU A 19 21.95 -13.09 8.77
N LYS A 20 22.49 -12.66 9.91
CA LYS A 20 23.92 -12.39 10.12
C LYS A 20 24.51 -11.40 9.12
N TRP A 21 23.73 -10.36 8.76
CA TRP A 21 24.28 -9.27 7.98
C TRP A 21 25.38 -8.54 8.74
N ASP A 22 26.30 -7.97 7.99
CA ASP A 22 27.35 -7.11 8.53
C ASP A 22 26.76 -5.89 9.25
N VAL A 23 27.42 -5.44 10.33
CA VAL A 23 26.94 -4.35 11.19
C VAL A 23 26.81 -3.04 10.39
N ASP A 24 27.78 -2.72 9.54
CA ASP A 24 27.77 -1.48 8.75
C ASP A 24 26.65 -1.52 7.71
N ARG A 25 26.38 -2.69 7.10
CA ARG A 25 25.24 -2.89 6.21
C ARG A 25 23.91 -2.66 6.93
N ILE A 26 23.78 -3.20 8.16
CA ILE A 26 22.57 -3.00 8.98
C ILE A 26 22.37 -1.52 9.30
N GLU A 27 23.41 -0.81 9.75
CA GLU A 27 23.35 0.61 10.08
C GLU A 27 22.89 1.45 8.88
N LYS A 28 23.52 1.22 7.73
CA LYS A 28 23.16 1.88 6.48
C LYS A 28 21.70 1.61 6.12
N ARG A 29 21.28 0.34 6.19
CA ARG A 29 19.91 -0.06 5.86
C ARG A 29 18.86 0.55 6.78
N VAL A 30 19.11 0.58 8.08
CA VAL A 30 18.21 1.24 9.05
C VAL A 30 18.07 2.73 8.75
N THR A 31 19.17 3.41 8.45
CA THR A 31 19.19 4.83 8.10
C THR A 31 18.39 5.11 6.81
N GLU A 32 18.62 4.31 5.76
CA GLU A 32 17.87 4.41 4.50
C GLU A 32 16.36 4.26 4.72
N LEU A 33 15.97 3.23 5.46
CA LEU A 33 14.57 2.90 5.69
C LEU A 33 13.86 3.94 6.56
N LEU A 34 14.52 4.48 7.58
CA LEU A 34 13.94 5.55 8.40
C LEU A 34 13.72 6.83 7.57
N ASN A 35 14.69 7.22 6.74
CA ASN A 35 14.54 8.34 5.82
C ASN A 35 13.39 8.13 4.83
N MET A 36 13.25 6.90 4.31
CA MET A 36 12.21 6.52 3.35
C MET A 36 10.79 6.80 3.89
N VAL A 37 10.56 6.60 5.18
CA VAL A 37 9.26 6.84 5.83
C VAL A 37 9.19 8.19 6.56
N GLY A 38 10.10 9.11 6.26
CA GLY A 38 10.08 10.46 6.81
C GLY A 38 10.39 10.55 8.31
N LEU A 39 11.13 9.57 8.85
CA LEU A 39 11.59 9.57 10.23
C LEU A 39 13.09 9.86 10.26
N ASP A 40 13.48 11.03 10.76
CA ASP A 40 14.90 11.39 10.89
C ASP A 40 15.67 10.36 11.73
N PRO A 41 16.67 9.66 11.16
CA PRO A 41 17.39 8.59 11.85
C PRO A 41 18.05 9.04 13.17
N GLU A 42 18.61 10.25 13.21
CA GLU A 42 19.30 10.73 14.42
C GLU A 42 18.31 10.98 15.56
N THR A 43 17.11 11.37 15.25
CA THR A 43 16.04 11.59 16.23
C THR A 43 15.37 10.30 16.68
N TYR A 44 15.13 9.34 15.75
CA TYR A 44 14.23 8.21 16.02
C TYR A 44 14.92 6.86 16.25
N LYS A 45 16.12 6.61 15.73
CA LYS A 45 16.77 5.30 15.80
C LYS A 45 16.91 4.71 17.21
N ASN A 46 17.14 5.57 18.21
CA ASN A 46 17.35 5.15 19.59
C ASN A 46 16.10 5.20 20.46
N ARG A 47 14.97 5.73 19.95
CA ARG A 47 13.70 5.76 20.68
C ARG A 47 13.10 4.37 20.80
N ARG A 48 12.20 4.22 21.78
CA ARG A 48 11.36 3.03 21.95
C ARG A 48 10.00 3.24 21.28
N PRO A 49 9.27 2.16 20.92
CA PRO A 49 7.94 2.28 20.34
C PRO A 49 6.97 3.16 21.15
N SER A 50 7.03 3.11 22.47
CA SER A 50 6.20 3.93 23.37
C SER A 50 6.40 5.44 23.24
N GLU A 51 7.50 5.87 22.63
CA GLU A 51 7.83 7.28 22.41
C GLU A 51 7.37 7.79 21.03
N LEU A 52 6.73 6.93 20.24
CA LEU A 52 6.24 7.21 18.90
C LEU A 52 4.71 7.27 18.88
N SER A 53 4.16 8.10 18.00
CA SER A 53 2.73 8.06 17.69
C SER A 53 2.34 6.74 17.02
N GLY A 54 1.06 6.39 17.02
CA GLY A 54 0.55 5.17 16.37
C GLY A 54 0.96 5.08 14.90
N GLY A 55 0.82 6.19 14.15
CA GLY A 55 1.23 6.26 12.74
C GLY A 55 2.75 6.07 12.55
N GLN A 56 3.57 6.66 13.42
CA GLN A 56 5.02 6.45 13.38
C GLN A 56 5.39 4.99 13.67
N GLN A 57 4.73 4.35 14.66
CA GLN A 57 4.93 2.93 14.96
C GLN A 57 4.56 2.05 13.76
N GLN A 58 3.49 2.39 13.05
CA GLN A 58 3.04 1.67 11.87
C GLN A 58 4.06 1.79 10.72
N ARG A 59 4.57 2.99 10.45
CA ARG A 59 5.66 3.21 9.48
C ARG A 59 6.90 2.38 9.81
N VAL A 60 7.29 2.33 11.08
CA VAL A 60 8.39 1.47 11.54
C VAL A 60 8.07 -0.02 11.32
N GLY A 61 6.82 -0.43 11.52
CA GLY A 61 6.36 -1.79 11.21
C GLY A 61 6.54 -2.17 9.74
N VAL A 62 6.20 -1.25 8.84
CA VAL A 62 6.39 -1.42 7.38
C VAL A 62 7.87 -1.56 7.03
N ILE A 63 8.73 -0.64 7.48
CA ILE A 63 10.15 -0.70 7.14
C ILE A 63 10.88 -1.88 7.80
N ARG A 64 10.40 -2.38 8.94
CA ARG A 64 10.90 -3.62 9.53
C ARG A 64 10.66 -4.81 8.60
N ALA A 65 9.48 -4.90 7.97
CA ALA A 65 9.18 -5.94 6.98
C ALA A 65 10.09 -5.86 5.75
N LEU A 66 10.53 -4.64 5.38
CA LEU A 66 11.40 -4.37 4.24
C LEU A 66 12.90 -4.57 4.54
N ALA A 67 13.28 -4.60 5.82
CA ALA A 67 14.68 -4.49 6.23
C ALA A 67 15.59 -5.57 5.65
N ALA A 68 15.09 -6.80 5.55
CA ALA A 68 15.82 -7.95 5.02
C ALA A 68 15.71 -8.13 3.49
N GLU A 69 15.16 -7.13 2.78
CA GLU A 69 14.99 -7.15 1.31
C GLU A 69 14.22 -8.38 0.78
N PRO A 70 13.10 -8.77 1.40
CA PRO A 70 12.36 -9.95 0.97
C PRO A 70 11.82 -9.76 -0.46
N ALA A 71 11.58 -10.88 -1.15
CA ALA A 71 10.93 -10.86 -2.46
C ALA A 71 9.42 -10.59 -2.33
N ILE A 72 8.80 -11.08 -1.25
CA ILE A 72 7.37 -10.96 -0.95
C ILE A 72 7.21 -10.39 0.45
N ILE A 73 6.31 -9.43 0.61
CA ILE A 73 5.96 -8.79 1.89
C ILE A 73 4.50 -9.13 2.20
N LEU A 74 4.25 -9.62 3.41
CA LEU A 74 2.90 -9.89 3.89
C LEU A 74 2.54 -8.87 4.97
N MET A 75 1.38 -8.25 4.82
CA MET A 75 0.83 -7.27 5.76
C MET A 75 -0.59 -7.67 6.14
N ASP A 76 -0.89 -7.69 7.41
CA ASP A 76 -2.22 -7.97 7.93
C ASP A 76 -2.80 -6.69 8.52
N GLU A 77 -3.88 -6.20 7.90
CA GLU A 77 -4.57 -4.95 8.25
C GLU A 77 -3.64 -3.76 8.59
N PRO A 78 -2.74 -3.36 7.67
CA PRO A 78 -1.67 -2.41 7.98
C PRO A 78 -2.17 -1.00 8.35
N PHE A 79 -3.43 -0.68 8.11
CA PHE A 79 -3.99 0.67 8.31
C PHE A 79 -5.09 0.73 9.38
N SER A 80 -5.50 -0.40 9.97
CA SER A 80 -6.68 -0.50 10.84
C SER A 80 -6.62 0.35 12.11
N ALA A 81 -5.43 0.58 12.67
CA ALA A 81 -5.24 1.32 13.93
C ALA A 81 -4.99 2.82 13.73
N LEU A 82 -5.20 3.35 12.52
CA LEU A 82 -4.88 4.74 12.18
C LEU A 82 -6.12 5.62 12.10
N ASP A 83 -5.96 6.90 12.49
CA ASP A 83 -6.92 7.94 12.15
C ASP A 83 -6.97 8.17 10.63
N PRO A 84 -8.05 8.77 10.09
CA PRO A 84 -8.23 8.90 8.63
C PRO A 84 -7.08 9.63 7.92
N ILE A 85 -6.51 10.68 8.53
CA ILE A 85 -5.44 11.48 7.92
C ILE A 85 -4.14 10.67 7.87
N SER A 86 -3.76 10.06 8.99
CA SER A 86 -2.56 9.22 9.07
C SER A 86 -2.68 7.98 8.16
N ARG A 87 -3.89 7.43 8.02
CA ARG A 87 -4.19 6.31 7.13
C ARG A 87 -3.93 6.68 5.67
N GLU A 88 -4.50 7.78 5.21
CA GLU A 88 -4.31 8.25 3.83
C GLU A 88 -2.84 8.52 3.50
N GLN A 89 -2.12 9.19 4.41
CA GLN A 89 -0.68 9.44 4.27
C GLN A 89 0.13 8.14 4.14
N LEU A 90 -0.16 7.14 4.99
CA LEU A 90 0.57 5.88 4.95
C LEU A 90 0.23 5.05 3.71
N GLN A 91 -1.01 5.10 3.23
CA GLN A 91 -1.41 4.49 1.96
C GLN A 91 -0.62 5.08 0.79
N ASP A 92 -0.54 6.41 0.71
CA ASP A 92 0.21 7.10 -0.34
C ASP A 92 1.71 6.78 -0.26
N GLU A 93 2.26 6.70 0.95
CA GLU A 93 3.65 6.26 1.17
C GLU A 93 3.86 4.82 0.71
N LEU A 94 2.92 3.91 0.99
CA LEU A 94 3.03 2.51 0.58
C LEU A 94 3.00 2.37 -0.95
N VAL A 95 2.12 3.10 -1.64
CA VAL A 95 2.05 3.12 -3.11
C VAL A 95 3.36 3.65 -3.70
N ARG A 96 3.90 4.74 -3.14
CA ARG A 96 5.19 5.29 -3.59
C ARG A 96 6.31 4.30 -3.37
N LEU A 97 6.36 3.71 -2.19
CA LEU A 97 7.36 2.74 -1.78
C LEU A 97 7.35 1.51 -2.70
N GLN A 98 6.18 0.97 -3.00
CA GLN A 98 6.03 -0.20 -3.88
C GLN A 98 6.64 0.07 -5.27
N LYS A 99 6.42 1.27 -5.82
CA LYS A 99 7.00 1.69 -7.11
C LYS A 99 8.53 1.78 -7.06
N GLU A 100 9.09 2.22 -5.93
CA GLU A 100 10.55 2.33 -5.75
C GLU A 100 11.21 0.95 -5.57
N ILE A 101 10.62 0.09 -4.73
CA ILE A 101 11.22 -1.20 -4.38
C ILE A 101 10.88 -2.33 -5.36
N GLN A 102 9.84 -2.20 -6.16
CA GLN A 102 9.37 -3.20 -7.13
C GLN A 102 9.25 -4.62 -6.52
N LYS A 103 8.69 -4.71 -5.32
CA LYS A 103 8.45 -5.97 -4.61
C LYS A 103 6.98 -6.35 -4.66
N THR A 104 6.71 -7.63 -4.52
CA THR A 104 5.34 -8.11 -4.35
C THR A 104 4.91 -7.86 -2.90
N ILE A 105 3.83 -7.10 -2.75
CA ILE A 105 3.21 -6.84 -1.44
C ILE A 105 1.83 -7.50 -1.46
N ILE A 106 1.59 -8.37 -0.49
CA ILE A 106 0.27 -8.95 -0.25
C ILE A 106 -0.22 -8.35 1.07
N PHE A 107 -1.31 -7.63 1.03
CA PHE A 107 -1.92 -7.11 2.25
C PHE A 107 -3.38 -7.56 2.39
N VAL A 108 -3.77 -7.85 3.61
CA VAL A 108 -5.15 -8.20 3.97
C VAL A 108 -5.82 -6.94 4.50
N THR A 109 -6.98 -6.65 3.98
CA THR A 109 -7.85 -5.56 4.48
C THR A 109 -9.31 -5.98 4.36
N HIS A 110 -10.15 -5.41 5.21
CA HIS A 110 -11.61 -5.48 5.09
C HIS A 110 -12.19 -4.20 4.48
N ASP A 111 -11.36 -3.24 4.12
CA ASP A 111 -11.75 -1.95 3.53
C ASP A 111 -11.56 -1.97 2.01
N MET A 112 -12.67 -1.89 1.28
CA MET A 112 -12.65 -1.91 -0.17
C MET A 112 -12.02 -0.65 -0.78
N ASP A 113 -12.10 0.51 -0.11
CA ASP A 113 -11.47 1.74 -0.59
C ASP A 113 -9.93 1.63 -0.55
N GLU A 114 -9.40 0.98 0.49
CA GLU A 114 -7.98 0.67 0.57
C GLU A 114 -7.54 -0.25 -0.56
N ALA A 115 -8.29 -1.32 -0.80
CA ALA A 115 -7.99 -2.28 -1.86
C ALA A 115 -8.02 -1.62 -3.24
N ILE A 116 -9.06 -0.83 -3.56
CA ILE A 116 -9.18 -0.11 -4.83
C ILE A 116 -8.05 0.92 -5.03
N LYS A 117 -7.66 1.61 -3.96
CA LYS A 117 -6.62 2.66 -4.04
C LYS A 117 -5.22 2.11 -4.24
N ILE A 118 -4.91 0.95 -3.66
CA ILE A 118 -3.51 0.49 -3.50
C ILE A 118 -3.19 -0.70 -4.38
N ALA A 119 -4.15 -1.63 -4.59
CA ALA A 119 -3.85 -2.92 -5.18
C ALA A 119 -3.82 -2.89 -6.71
N ASP A 120 -2.85 -3.59 -7.29
CA ASP A 120 -2.85 -3.92 -8.73
C ASP A 120 -3.81 -5.08 -9.02
N GLN A 121 -3.98 -5.99 -8.03
CA GLN A 121 -4.88 -7.15 -8.09
C GLN A 121 -5.59 -7.31 -6.74
N ILE A 122 -6.88 -7.58 -6.78
CA ILE A 122 -7.72 -7.85 -5.62
C ILE A 122 -8.15 -9.31 -5.65
N ILE A 123 -8.08 -9.98 -4.50
CA ILE A 123 -8.60 -11.33 -4.30
C ILE A 123 -9.68 -11.24 -3.21
N LEU A 124 -10.94 -11.42 -3.59
CA LEU A 124 -12.05 -11.46 -2.66
C LEU A 124 -12.25 -12.87 -2.14
N MET A 125 -12.29 -13.02 -0.83
CA MET A 125 -12.46 -14.31 -0.17
C MET A 125 -13.69 -14.32 0.71
N LYS A 126 -14.36 -15.47 0.76
CA LYS A 126 -15.48 -15.73 1.67
C LYS A 126 -15.37 -17.18 2.17
N ASP A 127 -15.52 -17.38 3.46
CA ASP A 127 -15.52 -18.70 4.11
C ASP A 127 -14.29 -19.56 3.73
N GLY A 128 -13.12 -18.93 3.52
CA GLY A 128 -11.87 -19.58 3.15
C GLY A 128 -11.71 -19.89 1.65
N GLU A 129 -12.68 -19.54 0.82
CA GLU A 129 -12.65 -19.75 -0.62
C GLU A 129 -12.48 -18.42 -1.38
N VAL A 130 -11.82 -18.48 -2.54
CA VAL A 130 -11.70 -17.33 -3.45
C VAL A 130 -13.02 -17.21 -4.22
N VAL A 131 -13.67 -16.05 -4.05
CA VAL A 131 -14.95 -15.75 -4.73
C VAL A 131 -14.72 -15.05 -6.06
N GLN A 132 -13.79 -14.09 -6.08
CA GLN A 132 -13.41 -13.34 -7.29
C GLN A 132 -11.96 -12.85 -7.16
N GLN A 133 -11.30 -12.78 -8.31
CA GLN A 133 -9.98 -12.17 -8.45
C GLN A 133 -9.96 -11.33 -9.72
N GLY A 134 -9.29 -10.16 -9.67
CA GLY A 134 -9.11 -9.28 -10.82
C GLY A 134 -8.49 -7.95 -10.44
N THR A 135 -8.32 -7.07 -11.41
CA THR A 135 -7.96 -5.67 -11.15
C THR A 135 -9.13 -4.96 -10.44
N PRO A 136 -8.86 -3.83 -9.76
CA PRO A 136 -9.94 -3.02 -9.20
C PRO A 136 -11.03 -2.68 -10.21
N GLU A 137 -10.65 -2.31 -11.44
CA GLU A 137 -11.60 -2.00 -12.51
C GLU A 137 -12.46 -3.20 -12.91
N GLU A 138 -11.86 -4.38 -13.10
CA GLU A 138 -12.59 -5.59 -13.47
C GLU A 138 -13.63 -5.98 -12.41
N ILE A 139 -13.26 -5.86 -11.13
CA ILE A 139 -14.14 -6.18 -10.01
C ILE A 139 -15.30 -5.18 -9.90
N LEU A 140 -15.02 -3.88 -10.12
CA LEU A 140 -16.05 -2.85 -10.11
C LEU A 140 -17.00 -2.91 -11.31
N GLN A 141 -16.48 -3.30 -12.48
CA GLN A 141 -17.32 -3.43 -13.71
C GLN A 141 -18.18 -4.67 -13.69
N ASN A 142 -17.61 -5.79 -13.25
CA ASN A 142 -18.23 -7.11 -13.36
C ASN A 142 -18.17 -7.89 -12.02
N PRO A 143 -18.94 -7.46 -10.99
CA PRO A 143 -19.03 -8.24 -9.75
C PRO A 143 -19.56 -9.64 -10.03
N ALA A 144 -18.90 -10.67 -9.49
CA ALA A 144 -19.20 -12.06 -9.80
C ALA A 144 -20.56 -12.55 -9.25
N ASN A 145 -21.02 -11.96 -8.15
CA ASN A 145 -22.28 -12.31 -7.49
C ASN A 145 -22.73 -11.23 -6.49
N ASP A 146 -23.91 -11.43 -5.90
CA ASP A 146 -24.54 -10.50 -4.95
C ASP A 146 -23.65 -10.23 -3.72
N PHE A 147 -22.89 -11.22 -3.26
CA PHE A 147 -21.95 -11.02 -2.15
C PHE A 147 -20.85 -10.00 -2.51
N VAL A 148 -20.30 -10.08 -3.71
CA VAL A 148 -19.28 -9.15 -4.19
C VAL A 148 -19.89 -7.76 -4.36
N GLU A 149 -21.10 -7.64 -4.91
CA GLU A 149 -21.80 -6.35 -5.02
C GLU A 149 -22.05 -5.70 -3.65
N GLU A 150 -22.49 -6.51 -2.67
CA GLU A 150 -22.73 -6.05 -1.31
C GLU A 150 -21.44 -5.62 -0.61
N PHE A 151 -20.36 -6.39 -0.79
CA PHE A 151 -19.04 -6.10 -0.20
C PHE A 151 -18.43 -4.82 -0.77
N ILE A 152 -18.53 -4.58 -2.09
CA ILE A 152 -18.11 -3.34 -2.74
C ILE A 152 -18.96 -2.17 -2.25
N GLY A 153 -20.26 -2.36 -2.14
CA GLY A 153 -21.23 -1.36 -1.79
C GLY A 153 -21.84 -0.65 -3.00
N LYS A 154 -23.17 -0.53 -2.97
CA LYS A 154 -23.96 0.01 -4.09
C LYS A 154 -23.57 1.45 -4.48
N GLU A 155 -23.20 2.28 -3.51
CA GLU A 155 -22.80 3.67 -3.77
C GLU A 155 -21.50 3.73 -4.60
N ARG A 156 -20.51 2.87 -4.31
CA ARG A 156 -19.26 2.80 -5.08
C ARG A 156 -19.50 2.32 -6.50
N LEU A 157 -20.31 1.28 -6.66
CA LEU A 157 -20.67 0.76 -7.97
C LEU A 157 -21.42 1.81 -8.81
N GLN A 158 -22.34 2.57 -8.22
CA GLN A 158 -23.02 3.67 -8.91
C GLN A 158 -22.06 4.78 -9.32
N LYS A 159 -21.18 5.20 -8.41
CA LYS A 159 -20.18 6.23 -8.69
C LYS A 159 -19.25 5.81 -9.83
N TYR A 160 -18.83 4.56 -9.84
CA TYR A 160 -17.98 4.03 -10.91
C TYR A 160 -18.70 3.96 -12.26
N ARG A 161 -19.96 3.50 -12.29
CA ARG A 161 -20.80 3.43 -13.50
C ARG A 161 -21.15 4.79 -14.07
N LEU A 162 -21.11 5.85 -13.25
CA LEU A 162 -21.36 7.24 -13.67
C LEU A 162 -20.09 7.97 -14.15
N MET A 163 -18.92 7.37 -13.99
CA MET A 163 -17.69 7.92 -14.56
C MET A 163 -17.69 7.67 -16.06
N PRO A 164 -17.64 8.74 -16.90
CA PRO A 164 -17.58 8.57 -18.35
C PRO A 164 -16.28 7.87 -18.72
N THR A 165 -16.37 6.92 -19.65
CA THR A 165 -15.19 6.27 -20.19
C THR A 165 -14.34 7.28 -20.98
N VAL A 166 -13.04 7.00 -21.14
CA VAL A 166 -12.15 7.86 -21.95
C VAL A 166 -12.69 8.00 -23.37
N GLU A 167 -13.32 6.96 -23.90
CA GLU A 167 -13.95 6.99 -25.23
C GLU A 167 -15.15 7.96 -25.30
N GLU A 168 -15.92 8.09 -24.23
CA GLU A 168 -17.06 9.02 -24.15
C GLU A 168 -16.63 10.48 -24.01
N VAL A 169 -15.46 10.72 -23.37
CA VAL A 169 -14.93 12.08 -23.15
C VAL A 169 -14.02 12.52 -24.29
N MET A 170 -13.44 11.59 -25.04
CA MET A 170 -12.68 11.92 -26.25
C MET A 170 -13.60 12.48 -27.31
N GLU A 171 -13.68 13.83 -27.41
CA GLU A 171 -14.20 14.46 -28.61
C GLU A 171 -13.44 13.94 -29.82
N LYS A 172 -14.14 13.28 -30.74
CA LYS A 172 -13.63 12.94 -32.08
C LYS A 172 -13.46 14.25 -32.87
N ARG A 173 -12.49 15.06 -32.52
CA ARG A 173 -12.01 16.14 -33.40
C ARG A 173 -11.16 15.48 -34.48
N SER A 174 -11.83 15.00 -35.51
CA SER A 174 -11.20 14.85 -36.83
C SER A 174 -10.86 16.25 -37.32
N ALA A 175 -9.66 16.72 -37.08
CA ALA A 175 -9.12 17.84 -37.82
C ALA A 175 -8.96 17.33 -39.29
N ILE A 176 -9.99 17.52 -40.07
CA ILE A 176 -9.86 17.39 -41.53
C ILE A 176 -9.04 18.62 -41.96
N VAL A 177 -7.73 18.43 -42.04
CA VAL A 177 -6.86 19.37 -42.71
C VAL A 177 -7.09 19.13 -44.22
N SER A 178 -7.86 20.02 -44.83
CA SER A 178 -7.98 20.03 -46.29
C SER A 178 -6.60 20.38 -46.88
N PRO A 179 -6.11 19.64 -47.90
CA PRO A 179 -4.80 19.92 -48.50
C PRO A 179 -4.73 21.24 -49.25
N ASP A 180 -5.82 21.98 -49.35
CA ASP A 180 -5.96 23.18 -50.18
C ASP A 180 -6.23 24.46 -49.35
N MET A 181 -5.52 24.67 -48.24
CA MET A 181 -5.45 25.99 -47.62
C MET A 181 -4.14 26.68 -47.98
N PRO A 182 -4.23 27.91 -48.52
CA PRO A 182 -3.06 28.69 -48.94
C PRO A 182 -2.17 29.15 -47.75
#